data_5dfa35b08292faf6638eec07f5e7eb20
#
_entry.id   5dfa35b08292faf6638eec07f5e7eb20
#
_cell.length_a   1.000
_cell.length_b   1.000
_cell.length_c   1.000
_cell.angle_alpha   90.00
_cell.angle_beta   90.00
_cell.angle_gamma   90.00
#
_symmetry.space_group_name_H-M   'P 1'
#
loop_
_entity.id
_entity.type
_entity.pdbx_description
1 polymer ?
#
loop_
_entity_poly.entity_id
_entity_poly.type
_entity_poly.pdbx_seq_one_letter_code
_entity_poly.pdbx_strand_id
1 'polypeptide(L)'
;VTMQPLHGQELRTLQSGLGPDKTTPELLSAASNLLSVITHQAGLVTVPRPDEVKLRQVEFLPLSGARVLVILVLNEKEVQNRIIHTEREYDELELRAAANFVNSRFAGCGLDRIRDELLSGLRNTRNTIDRLLETTIDLASRALVSDDTREAGAYVVAGQSHLLDMASSDNMARLRELFDAFQQQKDILHLMERSARADGVQIFIGEEAGYGPLVDFSLVTAPYQTGGRTVGVIGIIGP
;
A
#
# COMPACT_ATOMS: atom_id res chain seq x y z
N VAL A 1 -30.68 5.01 3.35
CA VAL A 1 -30.40 3.82 2.53
C VAL A 1 -30.86 2.61 3.34
N THR A 2 -31.85 1.85 2.87
CA THR A 2 -32.33 0.65 3.54
C THR A 2 -31.40 -0.50 3.16
N MET A 3 -30.64 -1.00 4.12
CA MET A 3 -29.78 -2.19 3.93
C MET A 3 -30.68 -3.42 3.79
N GLN A 4 -30.63 -4.11 2.67
CA GLN A 4 -31.26 -5.42 2.52
C GLN A 4 -30.23 -6.51 2.81
N PRO A 5 -30.54 -7.51 3.66
CA PRO A 5 -29.64 -8.61 3.90
C PRO A 5 -29.49 -9.45 2.63
N LEU A 6 -28.28 -9.97 2.40
CA LEU A 6 -27.99 -10.87 1.29
C LEU A 6 -28.86 -12.13 1.36
N HIS A 7 -29.30 -12.62 0.22
CA HIS A 7 -30.10 -13.83 0.13
C HIS A 7 -29.23 -15.07 0.38
N GLY A 8 -29.81 -16.14 0.88
CA GLY A 8 -29.06 -17.35 1.29
C GLY A 8 -28.23 -17.98 0.18
N GLN A 9 -28.60 -17.76 -1.09
CA GLN A 9 -27.85 -18.23 -2.24
C GLN A 9 -26.57 -17.42 -2.47
N GLU A 10 -26.62 -16.11 -2.31
CA GLU A 10 -25.46 -15.20 -2.38
C GLU A 10 -24.48 -15.48 -1.26
N LEU A 11 -24.96 -15.73 -0.05
CA LEU A 11 -24.13 -16.13 1.09
C LEU A 11 -23.38 -17.45 0.84
N ARG A 12 -24.02 -18.44 0.23
CA ARG A 12 -23.36 -19.71 -0.13
C ARG A 12 -22.30 -19.51 -1.19
N THR A 13 -22.55 -18.67 -2.18
CA THR A 13 -21.58 -18.32 -3.22
C THR A 13 -20.36 -17.62 -2.61
N LEU A 14 -20.56 -16.69 -1.67
CA LEU A 14 -19.48 -16.05 -0.93
C LEU A 14 -18.65 -17.06 -0.12
N GLN A 15 -19.30 -17.93 0.64
CA GLN A 15 -18.62 -18.94 1.46
C GLN A 15 -17.82 -19.95 0.64
N SER A 16 -18.35 -20.39 -0.51
CA SER A 16 -17.65 -21.33 -1.39
C SER A 16 -16.49 -20.66 -2.16
N GLY A 17 -16.62 -19.37 -2.46
CA GLY A 17 -15.61 -18.61 -3.18
C GLY A 17 -14.40 -18.18 -2.32
N LEU A 18 -14.57 -18.06 -1.00
CA LEU A 18 -13.55 -17.60 -0.04
C LEU A 18 -13.04 -18.72 0.86
N GLY A 19 -12.70 -19.88 0.27
CA GLY A 19 -12.22 -21.04 1.03
C GLY A 19 -10.87 -20.79 1.73
N PRO A 20 -10.61 -21.54 2.84
CA PRO A 20 -9.40 -21.36 3.67
C PRO A 20 -8.10 -21.80 2.99
N ASP A 21 -8.19 -22.56 1.90
CA ASP A 21 -7.03 -23.13 1.20
C ASP A 21 -6.38 -22.14 0.19
N LYS A 22 -6.94 -20.94 0.05
CA LYS A 22 -6.47 -19.93 -0.89
C LYS A 22 -5.35 -19.09 -0.31
N THR A 23 -4.38 -18.75 -1.15
CA THR A 23 -3.36 -17.74 -0.83
C THR A 23 -3.98 -16.34 -0.75
N THR A 24 -3.29 -15.41 -0.10
CA THR A 24 -3.78 -14.01 0.02
C THR A 24 -4.13 -13.39 -1.34
N PRO A 25 -3.29 -13.45 -2.40
CA PRO A 25 -3.65 -12.92 -3.72
C PRO A 25 -4.90 -13.58 -4.33
N GLU A 26 -5.05 -14.90 -4.16
CA GLU A 26 -6.23 -15.63 -4.65
C GLU A 26 -7.49 -15.23 -3.89
N LEU A 27 -7.40 -15.00 -2.59
CA LEU A 27 -8.53 -14.51 -1.78
C LEU A 27 -8.96 -13.11 -2.21
N LEU A 28 -8.01 -12.21 -2.46
CA LEU A 28 -8.31 -10.84 -2.90
C LEU A 28 -8.98 -10.84 -4.27
N SER A 29 -8.45 -11.62 -5.21
CA SER A 29 -9.04 -11.77 -6.54
C SER A 29 -10.43 -12.40 -6.47
N ALA A 30 -10.61 -13.42 -5.65
CA ALA A 30 -11.92 -14.04 -5.44
C ALA A 30 -12.93 -13.07 -4.81
N ALA A 31 -12.51 -12.31 -3.80
CA ALA A 31 -13.38 -11.31 -3.15
C ALA A 31 -13.79 -10.19 -4.12
N SER A 32 -12.85 -9.66 -4.91
CA SER A 32 -13.11 -8.65 -5.93
C SER A 32 -14.11 -9.17 -6.99
N ASN A 33 -13.90 -10.40 -7.48
CA ASN A 33 -14.82 -11.04 -8.43
C ASN A 33 -16.22 -11.28 -7.83
N LEU A 34 -16.31 -11.76 -6.60
CA LEU A 34 -17.59 -12.01 -5.92
C LEU A 34 -18.36 -10.72 -5.71
N LEU A 35 -17.70 -9.64 -5.30
CA LEU A 35 -18.32 -8.31 -5.22
C LEU A 35 -18.89 -7.90 -6.56
N SER A 36 -18.11 -8.05 -7.63
CA SER A 36 -18.54 -7.71 -8.98
C SER A 36 -19.74 -8.54 -9.44
N VAL A 37 -19.74 -9.85 -9.24
CA VAL A 37 -20.85 -10.74 -9.64
C VAL A 37 -22.13 -10.41 -8.88
N ILE A 38 -22.05 -10.14 -7.58
CA ILE A 38 -23.24 -9.85 -6.78
C ILE A 38 -23.81 -8.47 -7.08
N THR A 39 -22.96 -7.47 -7.30
CA THR A 39 -23.38 -6.09 -7.47
C THR A 39 -23.58 -5.68 -8.93
N HIS A 40 -23.10 -6.49 -9.88
CA HIS A 40 -23.00 -6.12 -11.29
C HIS A 40 -22.22 -4.82 -11.53
N GLN A 41 -21.21 -4.57 -10.69
CA GLN A 41 -20.35 -3.40 -10.71
C GLN A 41 -18.87 -3.81 -10.68
N ALA A 42 -17.95 -2.86 -10.84
CA ALA A 42 -16.54 -3.15 -10.63
C ALA A 42 -16.23 -3.32 -9.13
N GLY A 43 -15.74 -4.49 -8.74
CA GLY A 43 -15.32 -4.79 -7.37
C GLY A 43 -13.85 -4.42 -7.15
N LEU A 44 -13.54 -3.81 -6.01
CA LEU A 44 -12.18 -3.46 -5.59
C LEU A 44 -11.89 -4.04 -4.22
N VAL A 45 -10.68 -4.54 -4.04
CA VAL A 45 -10.20 -5.01 -2.73
C VAL A 45 -8.76 -4.57 -2.55
N THR A 46 -8.48 -3.80 -1.49
CA THR A 46 -7.08 -3.44 -1.19
C THR A 46 -6.32 -4.64 -0.69
N VAL A 47 -5.07 -4.74 -1.11
CA VAL A 47 -4.14 -5.71 -0.55
C VAL A 47 -3.96 -5.40 0.94
N PRO A 48 -4.11 -6.38 1.86
CA PRO A 48 -3.88 -6.15 3.26
C PRO A 48 -2.48 -5.55 3.45
N ARG A 49 -2.41 -4.42 4.13
CA ARG A 49 -1.09 -3.96 4.58
C ARG A 49 -0.57 -5.01 5.55
N PRO A 50 0.63 -5.55 5.34
CA PRO A 50 1.29 -6.27 6.41
C PRO A 50 1.24 -5.38 7.64
N ASP A 51 1.09 -5.97 8.82
CA ASP A 51 1.25 -5.26 10.08
C ASP A 51 2.42 -4.29 9.93
N GLU A 52 2.24 -3.05 10.41
CA GLU A 52 3.22 -1.98 10.32
C GLU A 52 4.64 -2.56 10.36
N VAL A 53 5.31 -2.60 9.18
CA VAL A 53 6.59 -3.28 9.08
C VAL A 53 7.56 -2.51 9.95
N LYS A 54 7.94 -3.11 11.08
CA LYS A 54 8.82 -2.49 12.05
C LYS A 54 10.25 -2.93 11.84
N LEU A 55 11.15 -1.96 11.81
CA LEU A 55 12.57 -2.26 11.80
C LEU A 55 12.96 -2.88 13.14
N ARG A 56 13.48 -4.10 13.11
CA ARG A 56 14.07 -4.74 14.27
C ARG A 56 15.58 -4.46 14.35
N GLN A 57 16.25 -4.61 13.22
CA GLN A 57 17.69 -4.41 13.10
C GLN A 57 18.08 -4.11 11.67
N VAL A 58 19.11 -3.28 11.48
CA VAL A 58 19.79 -3.09 10.20
C VAL A 58 21.27 -3.40 10.35
N GLU A 59 21.86 -3.98 9.31
CA GLU A 59 23.31 -4.14 9.16
C GLU A 59 23.74 -3.61 7.80
N PHE A 60 24.93 -2.99 7.77
CA PHE A 60 25.59 -2.52 6.56
C PHE A 60 26.92 -3.25 6.42
N LEU A 61 27.13 -3.87 5.27
CA LEU A 61 28.37 -4.60 4.96
C LEU A 61 29.01 -4.01 3.71
N PRO A 62 30.32 -3.70 3.74
CA PRO A 62 31.00 -3.16 2.56
C PRO A 62 31.13 -4.23 1.49
N LEU A 63 30.89 -3.84 0.25
CA LEU A 63 31.16 -4.61 -0.95
C LEU A 63 32.21 -3.88 -1.81
N SER A 64 32.82 -4.59 -2.75
CA SER A 64 33.80 -4.00 -3.67
C SER A 64 33.20 -2.88 -4.51
N GLY A 65 33.88 -1.74 -4.61
CA GLY A 65 33.47 -0.56 -5.41
C GLY A 65 32.24 0.09 -4.82
N ALA A 66 32.33 1.19 -4.15
CA ALA A 66 31.23 2.06 -3.63
C ALA A 66 29.83 1.40 -3.52
N ARG A 67 29.77 0.14 -3.08
CA ARG A 67 28.54 -0.63 -2.88
C ARG A 67 28.47 -1.13 -1.45
N VAL A 68 27.27 -1.10 -0.89
CA VAL A 68 26.99 -1.58 0.47
C VAL A 68 25.85 -2.58 0.43
N LEU A 69 26.04 -3.74 1.02
CA LEU A 69 24.96 -4.68 1.29
C LEU A 69 24.22 -4.23 2.55
N VAL A 70 22.95 -3.98 2.43
CA VAL A 70 22.05 -3.66 3.53
C VAL A 70 21.25 -4.89 3.88
N ILE A 71 21.25 -5.29 5.13
CA ILE A 71 20.43 -6.36 5.68
C ILE A 71 19.42 -5.73 6.63
N LEU A 72 18.15 -5.78 6.27
CA LEU A 72 17.04 -5.29 7.08
C LEU A 72 16.34 -6.48 7.73
N VAL A 73 16.33 -6.53 9.04
CA VAL A 73 15.53 -7.49 9.81
C VAL A 73 14.23 -6.77 10.19
N LEU A 74 13.13 -7.23 9.60
CA LEU A 74 11.81 -6.65 9.74
C LEU A 74 10.91 -7.61 10.52
N ASN A 75 10.17 -7.11 11.49
CA ASN A 75 9.31 -7.93 12.34
C ASN A 75 10.05 -9.14 12.95
N GLU A 76 9.36 -10.28 13.13
CA GLU A 76 9.98 -11.47 13.73
C GLU A 76 10.48 -12.50 12.70
N LYS A 77 10.09 -12.36 11.42
CA LYS A 77 10.28 -13.44 10.43
C LYS A 77 10.76 -12.97 9.07
N GLU A 78 10.91 -11.67 8.86
CA GLU A 78 11.24 -11.13 7.54
C GLU A 78 12.63 -10.52 7.52
N VAL A 79 13.49 -11.00 6.63
CA VAL A 79 14.80 -10.42 6.35
C VAL A 79 14.85 -10.01 4.89
N GLN A 80 15.17 -8.75 4.65
CA GLN A 80 15.37 -8.20 3.31
C GLN A 80 16.83 -7.83 3.12
N ASN A 81 17.38 -8.21 1.96
CA ASN A 81 18.75 -7.88 1.57
C ASN A 81 18.70 -6.94 0.36
N ARG A 82 19.47 -5.86 0.40
CA ARG A 82 19.57 -4.90 -0.69
C ARG A 82 21.01 -4.48 -0.92
N ILE A 83 21.39 -4.27 -2.18
CA ILE A 83 22.65 -3.65 -2.52
C ILE A 83 22.37 -2.21 -2.92
N ILE A 84 22.95 -1.26 -2.20
CA ILE A 84 22.90 0.15 -2.53
C ILE A 84 24.23 0.62 -3.10
N HIS A 85 24.15 1.59 -4.03
CA HIS A 85 25.31 2.28 -4.57
C HIS A 85 25.49 3.60 -3.82
N THR A 86 26.71 3.84 -3.37
CA THR A 86 27.07 5.02 -2.59
C THR A 86 27.99 5.93 -3.42
N GLU A 87 28.16 7.17 -3.01
CA GLU A 87 29.02 8.13 -3.72
C GLU A 87 30.51 7.89 -3.45
N ARG A 88 30.83 7.21 -2.34
CA ARG A 88 32.17 6.82 -1.95
C ARG A 88 32.19 5.44 -1.30
N GLU A 89 33.37 4.88 -1.19
CA GLU A 89 33.55 3.70 -0.35
C GLU A 89 33.51 4.07 1.13
N TYR A 90 32.84 3.23 1.91
CA TYR A 90 32.77 3.32 3.38
C TYR A 90 33.54 2.16 4.00
N ASP A 91 34.28 2.45 5.05
CA ASP A 91 34.95 1.39 5.81
C ASP A 91 33.97 0.67 6.77
N GLU A 92 34.42 -0.46 7.29
CA GLU A 92 33.58 -1.29 8.17
C GLU A 92 33.21 -0.56 9.48
N LEU A 93 34.06 0.32 9.99
CA LEU A 93 33.83 1.07 11.22
C LEU A 93 32.74 2.14 11.00
N GLU A 94 32.80 2.85 9.87
CA GLU A 94 31.78 3.84 9.48
C GLU A 94 30.42 3.16 9.32
N LEU A 95 30.37 2.03 8.61
CA LEU A 95 29.14 1.28 8.38
C LEU A 95 28.55 0.71 9.67
N ARG A 96 29.40 0.19 10.55
CA ARG A 96 28.98 -0.31 11.86
C ARG A 96 28.45 0.81 12.77
N ALA A 97 29.10 1.97 12.76
CA ALA A 97 28.63 3.13 13.51
C ALA A 97 27.25 3.63 12.99
N ALA A 98 27.07 3.67 11.66
CA ALA A 98 25.80 4.01 11.05
C ALA A 98 24.67 3.02 11.42
N ALA A 99 24.96 1.71 11.36
CA ALA A 99 24.03 0.67 11.76
C ALA A 99 23.62 0.79 13.24
N ASN A 100 24.59 1.00 14.13
CA ASN A 100 24.33 1.19 15.56
C ASN A 100 23.45 2.42 15.82
N PHE A 101 23.69 3.51 15.11
CA PHE A 101 22.87 4.72 15.25
C PHE A 101 21.42 4.46 14.82
N VAL A 102 21.21 3.86 13.62
CA VAL A 102 19.87 3.53 13.13
C VAL A 102 19.17 2.56 14.10
N ASN A 103 19.84 1.52 14.54
CA ASN A 103 19.28 0.53 15.46
C ASN A 103 18.91 1.15 16.82
N SER A 104 19.76 2.00 17.38
CA SER A 104 19.49 2.63 18.68
C SER A 104 18.30 3.59 18.64
N ARG A 105 18.07 4.25 17.49
CA ARG A 105 17.04 5.28 17.35
C ARG A 105 15.72 4.74 16.83
N PHE A 106 15.76 3.76 15.94
CA PHE A 106 14.63 3.34 15.14
C PHE A 106 14.18 1.88 15.34
N ALA A 107 14.86 1.10 16.19
CA ALA A 107 14.38 -0.25 16.48
C ALA A 107 12.97 -0.22 17.05
N GLY A 108 12.08 -1.03 16.47
CA GLY A 108 10.65 -1.08 16.80
C GLY A 108 9.79 -0.01 16.15
N CYS A 109 10.37 0.94 15.39
CA CYS A 109 9.62 1.95 14.62
C CYS A 109 9.15 1.38 13.27
N GLY A 110 7.97 1.83 12.80
CA GLY A 110 7.50 1.55 11.46
C GLY A 110 8.38 2.22 10.39
N LEU A 111 8.57 1.55 9.25
CA LEU A 111 9.43 2.04 8.16
C LEU A 111 8.98 3.41 7.62
N ASP A 112 7.68 3.67 7.56
CA ASP A 112 7.14 4.95 7.10
C ASP A 112 7.57 6.11 8.03
N ARG A 113 7.48 5.88 9.34
CA ARG A 113 7.94 6.86 10.34
C ARG A 113 9.44 7.13 10.25
N ILE A 114 10.23 6.07 10.04
CA ILE A 114 11.68 6.20 9.86
C ILE A 114 11.99 7.02 8.62
N ARG A 115 11.31 6.76 7.51
CA ARG A 115 11.43 7.50 6.26
C ARG A 115 11.14 8.98 6.45
N ASP A 116 10.02 9.31 7.08
CA ASP A 116 9.60 10.70 7.32
C ASP A 116 10.60 11.44 8.21
N GLU A 117 11.11 10.78 9.25
CA GLU A 117 12.10 11.37 10.16
C GLU A 117 13.46 11.57 9.48
N LEU A 118 13.90 10.65 8.63
CA LEU A 118 15.12 10.79 7.84
C LEU A 118 15.00 11.91 6.79
N LEU A 119 13.87 11.98 6.07
CA LEU A 119 13.62 13.05 5.09
C LEU A 119 13.52 14.42 5.75
N SER A 120 12.94 14.52 6.93
CA SER A 120 12.90 15.77 7.70
C SER A 120 14.27 16.14 8.25
N GLY A 121 15.07 15.16 8.65
CA GLY A 121 16.47 15.33 9.06
C GLY A 121 17.33 15.93 7.95
N LEU A 122 17.21 15.43 6.72
CA LEU A 122 17.90 15.98 5.55
C LEU A 122 17.58 17.46 5.27
N ARG A 123 16.37 17.90 5.58
CA ARG A 123 15.96 19.32 5.41
C ARG A 123 16.53 20.24 6.51
N ASN A 124 16.73 19.71 7.70
CA ASN A 124 17.16 20.50 8.87
C ASN A 124 18.69 20.53 9.06
N THR A 125 19.45 19.63 8.43
CA THR A 125 20.90 19.43 8.67
C THR A 125 21.79 20.44 7.93
N ARG A 126 21.27 21.56 7.46
CA ARG A 126 22.10 22.61 6.84
C ARG A 126 23.04 23.34 7.80
N ASN A 127 22.94 23.14 9.09
CA ASN A 127 23.62 23.99 10.07
C ASN A 127 24.54 23.31 11.11
N THR A 128 24.68 21.99 11.15
CA THR A 128 25.65 21.36 12.09
C THR A 128 26.09 20.00 11.55
N ILE A 129 27.30 19.99 11.03
CA ILE A 129 27.86 18.84 10.30
C ILE A 129 28.55 17.91 11.31
N ASP A 130 27.86 16.84 11.65
CA ASP A 130 28.53 15.64 12.16
C ASP A 130 28.60 14.64 10.98
N ARG A 131 29.81 14.36 10.45
CA ARG A 131 30.04 13.47 9.29
C ARG A 131 29.38 12.09 9.48
N LEU A 132 29.31 11.63 10.72
CA LEU A 132 28.64 10.38 11.05
C LEU A 132 27.14 10.44 10.79
N LEU A 133 26.51 11.56 11.08
CA LEU A 133 25.08 11.78 10.87
C LEU A 133 24.76 11.83 9.37
N GLU A 134 25.57 12.53 8.56
CA GLU A 134 25.41 12.58 7.10
C GLU A 134 25.53 11.19 6.48
N THR A 135 26.57 10.45 6.84
CA THR A 135 26.78 9.06 6.38
C THR A 135 25.57 8.18 6.74
N THR A 136 25.12 8.29 7.99
CA THR A 136 23.99 7.49 8.47
C THR A 136 22.68 7.83 7.72
N ILE A 137 22.41 9.12 7.51
CA ILE A 137 21.22 9.60 6.81
C ILE A 137 21.28 9.16 5.34
N ASP A 138 22.42 9.27 4.66
CA ASP A 138 22.59 8.83 3.28
C ASP A 138 22.36 7.33 3.12
N LEU A 139 23.03 6.51 3.92
CA LEU A 139 22.89 5.06 3.90
C LEU A 139 21.46 4.61 4.23
N ALA A 140 20.86 5.17 5.29
CA ALA A 140 19.53 4.81 5.72
C ALA A 140 18.47 5.27 4.70
N SER A 141 18.63 6.45 4.09
CA SER A 141 17.73 6.94 3.05
C SER A 141 17.77 6.02 1.83
N ARG A 142 18.96 5.68 1.34
CA ARG A 142 19.12 4.75 0.20
C ARG A 142 18.61 3.35 0.52
N ALA A 143 18.77 2.88 1.75
CA ALA A 143 18.30 1.57 2.18
C ALA A 143 16.77 1.49 2.31
N LEU A 144 16.12 2.56 2.77
CA LEU A 144 14.70 2.58 3.11
C LEU A 144 13.83 3.28 2.04
N VAL A 145 14.43 4.12 1.17
CA VAL A 145 13.73 4.88 0.11
C VAL A 145 13.85 4.21 -1.25
N SER A 146 14.57 3.08 -1.39
CA SER A 146 14.60 2.38 -2.68
C SER A 146 13.19 2.09 -3.18
N ASP A 147 12.98 2.34 -4.47
CA ASP A 147 11.76 2.13 -5.26
C ASP A 147 11.25 0.68 -5.30
N ASP A 148 11.23 0.00 -4.17
CA ASP A 148 10.39 -1.16 -4.02
C ASP A 148 8.97 -0.65 -3.72
N THR A 149 8.32 -0.17 -4.76
CA THR A 149 6.87 -0.22 -4.91
C THR A 149 6.42 -1.68 -4.93
N ARG A 150 6.86 -2.47 -3.95
CA ARG A 150 6.13 -3.64 -3.52
C ARG A 150 4.92 -3.12 -2.78
N GLU A 151 3.93 -2.69 -3.60
CA GLU A 151 2.51 -2.82 -3.34
C GLU A 151 2.01 -2.53 -1.91
N ALA A 152 2.71 -1.66 -1.15
CA ALA A 152 2.10 -1.07 0.01
C ALA A 152 0.97 -0.17 -0.49
N GLY A 153 -0.21 -0.77 -0.61
CA GLY A 153 -1.39 -0.07 -1.05
C GLY A 153 -1.86 -0.38 -2.47
N ALA A 154 -1.48 -1.51 -3.06
CA ALA A 154 -2.14 -2.01 -4.27
C ALA A 154 -3.57 -2.46 -3.97
N TYR A 155 -4.44 -2.40 -4.95
CA TYR A 155 -5.75 -3.04 -4.90
C TYR A 155 -5.95 -3.95 -6.11
N VAL A 156 -6.79 -4.94 -5.95
CA VAL A 156 -7.25 -5.79 -7.03
C VAL A 156 -8.59 -5.27 -7.50
N VAL A 157 -8.79 -5.19 -8.83
CA VAL A 157 -10.07 -4.81 -9.44
C VAL A 157 -10.57 -5.94 -10.32
N ALA A 158 -11.86 -6.23 -10.24
CA ALA A 158 -12.54 -7.20 -11.10
C ALA A 158 -13.89 -6.64 -11.59
N GLY A 159 -14.40 -7.22 -12.69
CA GLY A 159 -15.70 -6.86 -13.23
C GLY A 159 -15.76 -5.51 -13.95
N GLN A 160 -14.64 -5.03 -14.44
CA GLN A 160 -14.57 -3.81 -15.27
C GLN A 160 -15.46 -3.91 -16.52
N SER A 161 -15.75 -5.12 -17.00
CA SER A 161 -16.69 -5.37 -18.11
C SER A 161 -18.11 -4.86 -17.82
N HIS A 162 -18.58 -4.93 -16.58
CA HIS A 162 -19.90 -4.42 -16.20
C HIS A 162 -20.01 -2.91 -16.39
N LEU A 163 -18.90 -2.18 -16.22
CA LEU A 163 -18.88 -0.74 -16.51
C LEU A 163 -18.96 -0.48 -18.02
N LEU A 164 -18.41 -1.38 -18.84
CA LEU A 164 -18.53 -1.29 -20.32
C LEU A 164 -19.95 -1.57 -20.81
N ASP A 165 -20.67 -2.47 -20.15
CA ASP A 165 -22.06 -2.77 -20.50
C ASP A 165 -23.00 -1.56 -20.31
N MET A 166 -22.57 -0.61 -19.46
CA MET A 166 -23.27 0.64 -19.18
C MET A 166 -22.76 1.81 -20.04
N ALA A 167 -21.80 1.54 -20.94
CA ALA A 167 -21.22 2.57 -21.79
C ALA A 167 -22.23 3.11 -22.78
N SER A 168 -22.31 4.44 -22.85
CA SER A 168 -23.00 5.19 -23.90
C SER A 168 -22.01 6.08 -24.64
N SER A 169 -22.39 6.60 -25.79
CA SER A 169 -21.56 7.57 -26.52
C SER A 169 -21.15 8.77 -25.66
N ASP A 170 -22.02 9.16 -24.73
CA ASP A 170 -21.81 10.37 -23.91
C ASP A 170 -20.85 10.17 -22.74
N ASN A 171 -20.72 8.93 -22.23
CA ASN A 171 -19.86 8.63 -21.08
C ASN A 171 -18.58 7.86 -21.41
N MET A 172 -18.35 7.53 -22.68
CA MET A 172 -17.18 6.72 -23.11
C MET A 172 -15.83 7.37 -22.76
N ALA A 173 -15.75 8.70 -22.84
CA ALA A 173 -14.52 9.42 -22.47
C ALA A 173 -14.24 9.29 -20.96
N ARG A 174 -15.27 9.43 -20.12
CA ARG A 174 -15.19 9.28 -18.67
C ARG A 174 -14.83 7.87 -18.25
N LEU A 175 -15.39 6.88 -18.94
CA LEU A 175 -15.07 5.49 -18.69
C LEU A 175 -13.60 5.18 -19.00
N ARG A 176 -13.03 5.78 -20.04
CA ARG A 176 -11.60 5.67 -20.36
C ARG A 176 -10.75 6.30 -19.26
N GLU A 177 -11.09 7.52 -18.81
CA GLU A 177 -10.41 8.17 -17.68
C GLU A 177 -10.45 7.31 -16.41
N LEU A 178 -11.56 6.64 -16.13
CA LEU A 178 -11.68 5.72 -15.00
C LEU A 178 -10.79 4.48 -15.15
N PHE A 179 -10.68 3.92 -16.36
CA PHE A 179 -9.79 2.78 -16.60
C PHE A 179 -8.30 3.16 -16.51
N ASP A 180 -7.95 4.35 -16.97
CA ASP A 180 -6.60 4.90 -16.78
C ASP A 180 -6.31 5.10 -15.29
N ALA A 181 -7.29 5.54 -14.51
CA ALA A 181 -7.19 5.65 -13.07
C ALA A 181 -7.00 4.29 -12.37
N PHE A 182 -7.66 3.23 -12.85
CA PHE A 182 -7.40 1.87 -12.35
C PHE A 182 -5.97 1.42 -12.58
N GLN A 183 -5.35 1.81 -13.70
CA GLN A 183 -3.95 1.47 -13.99
C GLN A 183 -2.97 2.29 -13.15
N GLN A 184 -3.25 3.57 -12.91
CA GLN A 184 -2.39 4.45 -12.11
C GLN A 184 -2.46 4.16 -10.60
N GLN A 185 -3.51 3.53 -10.14
CA GLN A 185 -3.82 3.07 -8.79
C GLN A 185 -3.82 4.13 -7.67
N LYS A 186 -3.07 5.22 -7.76
CA LYS A 186 -2.78 6.16 -6.66
C LYS A 186 -4.02 6.81 -6.04
N ASP A 187 -4.88 7.37 -6.85
CA ASP A 187 -5.97 8.23 -6.36
C ASP A 187 -7.15 7.42 -5.81
N ILE A 188 -7.50 6.33 -6.49
CA ILE A 188 -8.50 5.38 -6.00
C ILE A 188 -8.03 4.76 -4.70
N LEU A 189 -6.75 4.38 -4.63
CA LEU A 189 -6.14 3.87 -3.42
C LEU A 189 -6.24 4.88 -2.27
N HIS A 190 -5.97 6.16 -2.52
CA HIS A 190 -6.10 7.21 -1.52
C HIS A 190 -7.52 7.34 -0.95
N LEU A 191 -8.55 7.23 -1.81
CA LEU A 191 -9.94 7.20 -1.36
C LEU A 191 -10.24 5.96 -0.49
N MET A 192 -9.76 4.79 -0.92
CA MET A 192 -9.91 3.56 -0.13
C MET A 192 -9.18 3.64 1.22
N GLU A 193 -7.98 4.23 1.27
CA GLU A 193 -7.23 4.44 2.51
C GLU A 193 -7.94 5.38 3.50
N ARG A 194 -8.60 6.42 3.00
CA ARG A 194 -9.46 7.26 3.85
C ARG A 194 -10.58 6.44 4.49
N SER A 195 -11.16 5.51 3.75
CA SER A 195 -12.20 4.62 4.24
C SER A 195 -11.70 3.62 5.28
N ALA A 196 -10.42 3.21 5.22
CA ALA A 196 -9.83 2.31 6.21
C ALA A 196 -9.82 2.89 7.64
N ARG A 197 -9.85 4.22 7.75
CA ARG A 197 -9.86 4.97 9.03
C ARG A 197 -11.27 5.35 9.49
N ALA A 198 -12.28 5.13 8.65
CA ALA A 198 -13.66 5.45 8.95
C ALA A 198 -14.38 4.25 9.55
N ASP A 199 -15.38 4.52 10.39
CA ASP A 199 -16.25 3.49 10.91
C ASP A 199 -17.37 3.19 9.90
N GLY A 200 -17.41 1.94 9.39
CA GLY A 200 -18.48 1.44 8.53
C GLY A 200 -18.35 1.84 7.06
N VAL A 201 -19.49 1.80 6.36
CA VAL A 201 -19.57 2.04 4.93
C VAL A 201 -19.39 3.52 4.61
N GLN A 202 -18.52 3.82 3.66
CA GLN A 202 -18.33 5.16 3.09
C GLN A 202 -18.81 5.19 1.65
N ILE A 203 -19.42 6.29 1.26
CA ILE A 203 -19.94 6.50 -0.09
C ILE A 203 -19.35 7.80 -0.64
N PHE A 204 -18.71 7.72 -1.79
CA PHE A 204 -18.15 8.83 -2.53
C PHE A 204 -18.94 8.96 -3.83
N ILE A 205 -19.64 10.06 -4.02
CA ILE A 205 -20.56 10.26 -5.15
C ILE A 205 -20.02 11.36 -6.05
N GLY A 206 -19.75 11.02 -7.30
CA GLY A 206 -19.47 11.98 -8.36
C GLY A 206 -18.41 13.03 -7.99
N GLU A 207 -18.73 14.29 -8.21
CA GLU A 207 -17.84 15.42 -7.92
C GLU A 207 -17.49 15.56 -6.43
N GLU A 208 -18.35 15.09 -5.52
CA GLU A 208 -18.09 15.13 -4.07
C GLU A 208 -16.91 14.24 -3.64
N ALA A 209 -16.56 13.25 -4.46
CA ALA A 209 -15.36 12.45 -4.26
C ALA A 209 -14.07 13.30 -4.33
N GLY A 210 -14.12 14.48 -4.96
CA GLY A 210 -12.96 15.33 -5.19
C GLY A 210 -11.96 14.74 -6.18
N TYR A 211 -12.39 13.77 -7.01
CA TYR A 211 -11.56 13.05 -7.96
C TYR A 211 -12.25 12.98 -9.33
N GLY A 212 -11.67 13.67 -10.32
CA GLY A 212 -12.24 13.85 -11.66
C GLY A 212 -12.74 12.57 -12.35
N PRO A 213 -11.99 11.45 -12.37
CA PRO A 213 -12.44 10.21 -12.98
C PRO A 213 -13.69 9.58 -12.36
N LEU A 214 -14.13 10.02 -11.17
CA LEU A 214 -15.34 9.53 -10.50
C LEU A 214 -16.55 10.44 -10.70
N VAL A 215 -16.48 11.50 -11.51
CA VAL A 215 -17.58 12.48 -11.67
C VAL A 215 -18.91 11.83 -12.02
N ASP A 216 -18.91 10.85 -12.93
CA ASP A 216 -20.10 10.11 -13.35
C ASP A 216 -20.26 8.76 -12.64
N PHE A 217 -19.43 8.50 -11.63
CA PHE A 217 -19.39 7.23 -10.91
C PHE A 217 -19.47 7.45 -9.41
N SER A 218 -19.90 6.41 -8.73
CA SER A 218 -19.90 6.37 -7.28
C SER A 218 -18.99 5.25 -6.79
N LEU A 219 -18.24 5.52 -5.71
CA LEU A 219 -17.43 4.52 -5.02
C LEU A 219 -18.02 4.27 -3.64
N VAL A 220 -18.47 3.05 -3.40
CA VAL A 220 -18.92 2.59 -2.07
C VAL A 220 -17.85 1.68 -1.48
N THR A 221 -17.42 1.97 -0.26
CA THR A 221 -16.32 1.25 0.40
C THR A 221 -16.70 0.83 1.80
N ALA A 222 -16.10 -0.27 2.27
CA ALA A 222 -16.19 -0.71 3.65
C ALA A 222 -14.84 -1.30 4.12
N PRO A 223 -14.37 -0.98 5.34
CA PRO A 223 -13.21 -1.62 5.91
C PRO A 223 -13.49 -3.09 6.21
N TYR A 224 -12.53 -3.97 5.98
CA TYR A 224 -12.57 -5.35 6.43
C TYR A 224 -11.52 -5.61 7.50
N GLN A 225 -11.83 -6.52 8.42
CA GLN A 225 -11.06 -6.71 9.64
C GLN A 225 -10.65 -8.17 9.81
N THR A 226 -9.49 -8.35 10.45
CA THR A 226 -9.02 -9.63 10.96
C THR A 226 -8.66 -9.47 12.43
N GLY A 227 -9.26 -10.28 13.29
CA GLY A 227 -9.01 -10.19 14.74
C GLY A 227 -9.36 -8.83 15.37
N GLY A 228 -10.39 -8.14 14.85
CA GLY A 228 -10.81 -6.82 15.34
C GLY A 228 -9.95 -5.65 14.83
N ARG A 229 -9.04 -5.89 13.91
CA ARG A 229 -8.14 -4.89 13.33
C ARG A 229 -8.45 -4.72 11.85
N THR A 230 -8.59 -3.48 11.39
CA THR A 230 -8.77 -3.18 9.97
C THR A 230 -7.48 -3.50 9.21
N VAL A 231 -7.57 -4.41 8.25
CA VAL A 231 -6.44 -4.85 7.42
C VAL A 231 -6.55 -4.38 5.99
N GLY A 232 -7.72 -3.92 5.57
CA GLY A 232 -7.92 -3.39 4.23
C GLY A 232 -9.34 -2.88 4.02
N VAL A 233 -9.64 -2.54 2.78
CA VAL A 233 -10.92 -1.98 2.34
C VAL A 233 -11.41 -2.76 1.13
N ILE A 234 -12.68 -3.09 1.12
CA ILE A 234 -13.42 -3.54 -0.06
C ILE A 234 -14.23 -2.39 -0.61
N GLY A 235 -14.45 -2.37 -1.92
CA GLY A 235 -15.24 -1.32 -2.56
C GLY A 235 -15.90 -1.80 -3.84
N ILE A 236 -16.89 -1.05 -4.28
CA ILE A 236 -17.52 -1.20 -5.58
C ILE A 236 -17.61 0.17 -6.27
N ILE A 237 -17.35 0.18 -7.57
CA ILE A 237 -17.53 1.36 -8.42
C ILE A 237 -18.64 1.07 -9.42
N GLY A 238 -19.56 1.99 -9.50
CA GLY A 238 -20.66 2.02 -10.47
C GLY A 238 -21.19 3.41 -10.70
N PRO A 239 -22.16 3.59 -11.60
CA PRO A 239 -22.82 4.87 -11.90
C PRO A 239 -23.62 5.41 -10.71
#